data_584ed2c7184b234122e2f394d10306ab
#
_entry.id   584ed2c7184b234122e2f394d10306ab
#
_cell.length_a   1.000
_cell.length_b   1.000
_cell.length_c   1.000
_cell.angle_alpha   90.00
_cell.angle_beta   90.00
_cell.angle_gamma   90.00
#
_symmetry.space_group_name_H-M   'P 1'
#
loop_
_entity.id
_entity.type
_entity.pdbx_description
1 polymer ?
#
loop_
_entity_poly.entity_id
_entity_poly.type
_entity_poly.pdbx_seq_one_letter_code
_entity_poly.pdbx_strand_id
1 'polypeptide(L)'
;MEKIEGIEVHNHKDSSRILNIQLDDEIVKKLIFPFNKFDLTALELKPFTRFTIAKSLDDLTNNKLSKLINSILRDRSTGCFIIGPKNISLKTNDKFLVKLATAVAHLIGVPNHDSMAGKYYARFHVKHEDASDSYLRKAYRNMDLHTDGTYVKEVTDWLVMTKLEEQNVQGGETAMLHLDDWEHCDDLSKDPVGQQDFVWGSPKSKNIDYKVEHPVFSFDKEGRPKISYIDQFPEPKNMEQGNFLQKLSDALEESKNKIITK
;
A
#
# COMPACT_ATOMS: atom_id res chain seq x y z
N MET A 1 -11.51 -12.96 17.35
CA MET A 1 -11.57 -13.34 15.91
C MET A 1 -11.91 -14.82 15.78
N GLU A 2 -12.72 -15.16 14.78
CA GLU A 2 -13.05 -16.57 14.50
C GLU A 2 -11.80 -17.34 14.04
N LYS A 3 -11.59 -18.56 14.55
CA LYS A 3 -10.45 -19.39 14.15
C LYS A 3 -10.65 -19.87 12.71
N ILE A 4 -9.66 -19.62 11.86
CA ILE A 4 -9.62 -20.07 10.46
C ILE A 4 -8.61 -21.19 10.38
N GLU A 5 -9.03 -22.34 9.87
CA GLU A 5 -8.14 -23.51 9.71
C GLU A 5 -6.99 -23.16 8.74
N GLY A 6 -5.75 -23.46 9.13
CA GLY A 6 -4.56 -23.18 8.33
C GLY A 6 -4.08 -21.72 8.35
N ILE A 7 -4.73 -20.87 9.18
CA ILE A 7 -4.34 -19.47 9.31
C ILE A 7 -4.16 -19.11 10.77
N GLU A 8 -3.01 -18.52 11.09
CA GLU A 8 -2.76 -17.90 12.39
C GLU A 8 -2.85 -16.38 12.26
N VAL A 9 -3.56 -15.73 13.19
CA VAL A 9 -3.69 -14.28 13.22
C VAL A 9 -3.29 -13.78 14.59
N HIS A 10 -2.35 -12.82 14.61
CA HIS A 10 -1.88 -12.20 15.84
C HIS A 10 -1.49 -10.75 15.60
N ASN A 11 -1.44 -9.95 16.67
CA ASN A 11 -1.01 -8.57 16.58
C ASN A 11 0.47 -8.50 16.19
N HIS A 12 0.84 -7.47 15.44
CA HIS A 12 2.24 -7.14 15.22
C HIS A 12 2.90 -6.72 16.54
N LYS A 13 4.18 -7.05 16.74
CA LYS A 13 4.88 -6.79 17.99
C LYS A 13 5.01 -5.29 18.32
N ASP A 14 5.14 -4.45 17.29
CA ASP A 14 5.42 -3.02 17.43
C ASP A 14 4.18 -2.13 17.21
N SER A 15 3.03 -2.70 16.82
CA SER A 15 1.82 -1.93 16.55
C SER A 15 0.55 -2.75 16.74
N SER A 16 -0.38 -2.23 17.52
CA SER A 16 -1.73 -2.80 17.66
C SER A 16 -2.62 -2.59 16.43
N ARG A 17 -2.22 -1.72 15.52
CA ARG A 17 -2.97 -1.43 14.28
C ARG A 17 -2.66 -2.40 13.15
N ILE A 18 -1.63 -3.22 13.30
CA ILE A 18 -1.17 -4.15 12.28
C ILE A 18 -1.46 -5.57 12.74
N LEU A 19 -2.12 -6.35 11.90
CA LEU A 19 -2.33 -7.76 12.13
C LEU A 19 -1.41 -8.60 11.25
N ASN A 20 -0.76 -9.59 11.84
CA ASN A 20 -0.01 -10.61 11.12
C ASN A 20 -0.93 -11.78 10.80
N ILE A 21 -1.01 -12.15 9.53
CA ILE A 21 -1.75 -13.30 9.02
C ILE A 21 -0.75 -14.29 8.46
N GLN A 22 -0.58 -15.43 9.10
CA GLN A 22 0.36 -16.46 8.68
C GLN A 22 -0.40 -17.64 8.08
N LEU A 23 0.00 -18.00 6.86
CA LEU A 23 -0.48 -19.19 6.16
C LEU A 23 0.39 -20.37 6.58
N ASP A 24 -0.23 -21.43 7.08
CA ASP A 24 0.51 -22.64 7.43
C ASP A 24 1.02 -23.40 6.19
N ASP A 25 1.88 -24.38 6.44
CA ASP A 25 2.51 -25.16 5.36
C ASP A 25 1.49 -25.96 4.54
N GLU A 26 0.36 -26.34 5.13
CA GLU A 26 -0.67 -27.10 4.43
C GLU A 26 -1.43 -26.23 3.44
N ILE A 27 -1.79 -25.00 3.83
CA ILE A 27 -2.37 -24.02 2.91
C ILE A 27 -1.40 -23.73 1.77
N VAL A 28 -0.12 -23.45 2.10
CA VAL A 28 0.92 -23.19 1.09
C VAL A 28 1.07 -24.35 0.12
N LYS A 29 1.14 -25.60 0.60
CA LYS A 29 1.22 -26.79 -0.25
C LYS A 29 0.01 -26.92 -1.19
N LYS A 30 -1.19 -26.68 -0.67
CA LYS A 30 -2.44 -26.74 -1.45
C LYS A 30 -2.50 -25.63 -2.52
N LEU A 31 -1.89 -24.47 -2.28
CA LEU A 31 -1.82 -23.37 -3.26
C LEU A 31 -0.86 -23.62 -4.42
N ILE A 32 0.15 -24.49 -4.27
CA ILE A 32 1.16 -24.74 -5.33
C ILE A 32 0.49 -25.19 -6.63
N PHE A 33 -0.46 -26.12 -6.57
CA PHE A 33 -1.11 -26.65 -7.76
C PHE A 33 -1.95 -25.60 -8.50
N PRO A 34 -2.92 -24.92 -7.87
CA PRO A 34 -3.71 -23.88 -8.56
C PRO A 34 -2.84 -22.70 -9.02
N PHE A 35 -1.80 -22.33 -8.28
CA PHE A 35 -0.89 -21.24 -8.68
C PHE A 35 -0.02 -21.64 -9.89
N ASN A 36 0.39 -22.89 -9.99
CA ASN A 36 1.17 -23.38 -11.15
C ASN A 36 0.34 -23.58 -12.41
N LYS A 37 -0.99 -23.57 -12.31
CA LYS A 37 -1.88 -23.64 -13.47
C LYS A 37 -1.72 -22.45 -14.41
N PHE A 38 -1.31 -21.29 -13.88
CA PHE A 38 -1.07 -20.07 -14.65
C PHE A 38 0.37 -19.58 -14.43
N ASP A 39 1.04 -19.23 -15.50
CA ASP A 39 2.29 -18.48 -15.42
C ASP A 39 2.01 -16.96 -15.22
N LEU A 40 3.06 -16.16 -15.01
CA LEU A 40 2.90 -14.72 -14.81
C LEU A 40 2.39 -14.02 -16.07
N THR A 41 2.73 -14.54 -17.24
CA THR A 41 2.26 -14.01 -18.53
C THR A 41 0.75 -14.22 -18.68
N ALA A 42 0.23 -15.37 -18.27
CA ALA A 42 -1.21 -15.60 -18.26
C ALA A 42 -1.95 -14.63 -17.33
N LEU A 43 -1.39 -14.35 -16.15
CA LEU A 43 -1.96 -13.37 -15.22
C LEU A 43 -1.92 -11.93 -15.79
N GLU A 44 -0.95 -11.61 -16.61
CA GLU A 44 -0.85 -10.32 -17.30
C GLU A 44 -1.89 -10.19 -18.42
N LEU A 45 -1.90 -11.15 -19.33
CA LEU A 45 -2.66 -11.07 -20.58
C LEU A 45 -4.11 -11.55 -20.46
N LYS A 46 -4.45 -12.32 -19.42
CA LYS A 46 -5.79 -12.86 -19.16
C LYS A 46 -6.28 -12.46 -17.78
N PRO A 47 -6.78 -11.23 -17.60
CA PRO A 47 -7.11 -10.66 -16.28
C PRO A 47 -8.01 -11.54 -15.40
N PHE A 48 -8.92 -12.30 -15.99
CA PHE A 48 -9.81 -13.21 -15.26
C PHE A 48 -9.07 -14.34 -14.52
N THR A 49 -7.84 -14.70 -14.95
CA THR A 49 -7.04 -15.72 -14.26
C THR A 49 -6.60 -15.29 -12.87
N ARG A 50 -6.46 -13.98 -12.65
CA ARG A 50 -6.15 -13.39 -11.33
C ARG A 50 -7.27 -13.67 -10.31
N PHE A 51 -8.51 -13.55 -10.75
CA PHE A 51 -9.66 -13.92 -9.91
C PHE A 51 -9.71 -15.43 -9.63
N THR A 52 -9.26 -16.26 -10.57
CA THR A 52 -9.20 -17.71 -10.37
C THR A 52 -8.20 -18.08 -9.27
N ILE A 53 -7.01 -17.47 -9.23
CA ILE A 53 -6.05 -17.73 -8.16
C ILE A 53 -6.48 -17.14 -6.83
N ALA A 54 -7.15 -15.97 -6.82
CA ALA A 54 -7.73 -15.39 -5.63
C ALA A 54 -8.83 -16.30 -5.04
N LYS A 55 -9.72 -16.79 -5.89
CA LYS A 55 -10.73 -17.76 -5.49
C LYS A 55 -10.11 -19.03 -4.92
N SER A 56 -9.05 -19.55 -5.53
CA SER A 56 -8.36 -20.74 -5.02
C SER A 56 -7.80 -20.53 -3.60
N LEU A 57 -7.31 -19.34 -3.30
CA LEU A 57 -6.84 -19.00 -1.96
C LEU A 57 -8.01 -18.91 -0.96
N ASP A 58 -9.09 -18.25 -1.34
CA ASP A 58 -10.24 -18.05 -0.45
C ASP A 58 -11.01 -19.36 -0.17
N ASP A 59 -11.15 -20.20 -1.19
CA ASP A 59 -11.80 -21.52 -1.06
C ASP A 59 -11.10 -22.42 -0.02
N LEU A 60 -9.76 -22.38 0.05
CA LEU A 60 -8.99 -23.14 1.04
C LEU A 60 -9.30 -22.73 2.48
N THR A 61 -9.87 -21.57 2.68
CA THR A 61 -10.26 -21.02 3.99
C THR A 61 -11.78 -20.93 4.16
N ASN A 62 -12.56 -21.63 3.31
CA ASN A 62 -14.01 -21.58 3.28
C ASN A 62 -14.56 -20.13 3.18
N ASN A 63 -13.94 -19.30 2.35
CA ASN A 63 -14.26 -17.88 2.16
C ASN A 63 -14.17 -17.04 3.45
N LYS A 64 -13.32 -17.44 4.39
CA LYS A 64 -13.12 -16.71 5.65
C LYS A 64 -11.96 -15.73 5.56
N LEU A 65 -10.96 -15.99 4.70
CA LEU A 65 -9.81 -15.10 4.54
C LEU A 65 -10.22 -13.74 3.93
N SER A 66 -11.02 -13.74 2.89
CA SER A 66 -11.54 -12.51 2.28
C SER A 66 -12.37 -11.68 3.28
N LYS A 67 -13.19 -12.33 4.10
CA LYS A 67 -13.96 -11.66 5.16
C LYS A 67 -13.06 -11.06 6.23
N LEU A 68 -12.05 -11.81 6.68
CA LEU A 68 -11.05 -11.33 7.64
C LEU A 68 -10.30 -10.11 7.10
N ILE A 69 -9.73 -10.21 5.90
CA ILE A 69 -9.00 -9.10 5.27
C ILE A 69 -9.89 -7.85 5.18
N ASN A 70 -11.11 -8.00 4.67
CA ASN A 70 -12.03 -6.87 4.54
C ASN A 70 -12.45 -6.30 5.90
N SER A 71 -12.59 -7.12 6.94
CA SER A 71 -12.88 -6.61 8.29
C SER A 71 -11.73 -5.78 8.85
N ILE A 72 -10.47 -6.23 8.67
CA ILE A 72 -9.28 -5.50 9.11
C ILE A 72 -9.16 -4.16 8.38
N LEU A 73 -9.31 -4.16 7.06
CA LEU A 73 -9.13 -2.96 6.25
C LEU A 73 -10.22 -1.90 6.49
N ARG A 74 -11.43 -2.32 6.86
CA ARG A 74 -12.56 -1.42 7.14
C ARG A 74 -12.65 -0.98 8.60
N ASP A 75 -11.90 -1.61 9.49
CA ASP A 75 -11.81 -1.22 10.89
C ASP A 75 -10.75 -0.13 11.06
N ARG A 76 -11.19 1.08 11.39
CA ARG A 76 -10.29 2.21 11.62
C ARG A 76 -9.34 2.01 12.81
N SER A 77 -9.64 1.11 13.72
CA SER A 77 -8.73 0.78 14.81
C SER A 77 -7.52 -0.03 14.37
N THR A 78 -7.62 -0.69 13.20
CA THR A 78 -6.55 -1.47 12.56
C THR A 78 -6.24 -0.88 11.18
N GLY A 79 -6.75 -1.43 10.09
CA GLY A 79 -6.62 -0.90 8.74
C GLY A 79 -5.39 -1.40 7.97
N CYS A 80 -4.53 -2.21 8.60
CA CYS A 80 -3.35 -2.77 7.99
C CYS A 80 -3.12 -4.23 8.40
N PHE A 81 -2.56 -5.03 7.50
CA PHE A 81 -2.12 -6.39 7.80
C PHE A 81 -0.86 -6.76 7.02
N ILE A 82 -0.13 -7.73 7.57
CA ILE A 82 0.97 -8.43 6.89
C ILE A 82 0.51 -9.86 6.67
N ILE A 83 0.63 -10.37 5.45
CA ILE A 83 0.26 -11.74 5.12
C ILE A 83 1.39 -12.46 4.39
N GLY A 84 1.65 -13.70 4.79
CA GLY A 84 2.65 -14.54 4.13
C GLY A 84 2.67 -15.97 4.64
N PRO A 85 3.48 -16.83 4.03
CA PRO A 85 3.76 -18.16 4.54
C PRO A 85 4.38 -18.09 5.94
N LYS A 86 3.95 -18.97 6.84
CA LYS A 86 4.57 -19.12 8.16
C LYS A 86 6.03 -19.56 8.05
N ASN A 87 6.33 -20.46 7.11
CA ASN A 87 7.66 -20.93 6.80
C ASN A 87 8.02 -20.63 5.35
N ILE A 88 9.14 -19.93 5.15
CA ILE A 88 9.70 -19.72 3.82
C ILE A 88 10.43 -20.98 3.39
N SER A 89 10.12 -21.49 2.23
CA SER A 89 10.72 -22.69 1.64
C SER A 89 11.14 -22.43 0.20
N LEU A 90 11.91 -23.35 -0.39
CA LEU A 90 12.25 -23.29 -1.81
C LEU A 90 11.04 -23.24 -2.75
N LYS A 91 9.85 -23.67 -2.28
CA LYS A 91 8.60 -23.61 -3.03
C LYS A 91 7.93 -22.23 -2.99
N THR A 92 8.29 -21.39 -2.03
CA THR A 92 7.80 -20.01 -1.89
C THR A 92 8.75 -19.03 -2.57
N ASN A 93 9.09 -19.30 -3.84
CA ASN A 93 9.94 -18.44 -4.65
C ASN A 93 9.20 -17.16 -5.10
N ASP A 94 9.91 -16.27 -5.77
CA ASP A 94 9.37 -15.02 -6.32
C ASP A 94 8.05 -15.19 -7.07
N LYS A 95 7.95 -16.24 -7.93
CA LYS A 95 6.74 -16.47 -8.73
C LYS A 95 5.55 -16.83 -7.83
N PHE A 96 5.78 -17.58 -6.77
CA PHE A 96 4.75 -17.90 -5.79
C PHE A 96 4.31 -16.64 -5.04
N LEU A 97 5.27 -15.83 -4.57
CA LEU A 97 4.99 -14.61 -3.80
C LEU A 97 4.22 -13.58 -4.65
N VAL A 98 4.60 -13.38 -5.92
CA VAL A 98 3.85 -12.51 -6.85
C VAL A 98 2.42 -13.00 -7.04
N LYS A 99 2.21 -14.32 -7.17
CA LYS A 99 0.86 -14.90 -7.31
C LYS A 99 0.06 -14.78 -6.02
N LEU A 100 0.71 -14.96 -4.86
CA LEU A 100 0.07 -14.75 -3.56
C LEU A 100 -0.37 -13.29 -3.40
N ALA A 101 0.51 -12.33 -3.68
CA ALA A 101 0.17 -10.91 -3.67
C ALA A 101 -0.98 -10.58 -4.62
N THR A 102 -0.95 -11.15 -5.84
CA THR A 102 -2.04 -10.99 -6.82
C THR A 102 -3.36 -11.54 -6.29
N ALA A 103 -3.33 -12.73 -5.69
CA ALA A 103 -4.52 -13.33 -5.09
C ALA A 103 -5.07 -12.47 -3.95
N VAL A 104 -4.22 -12.04 -3.02
CA VAL A 104 -4.60 -11.16 -1.90
C VAL A 104 -5.19 -9.85 -2.40
N ALA A 105 -4.54 -9.19 -3.37
CA ALA A 105 -5.05 -7.95 -3.94
C ALA A 105 -6.47 -8.11 -4.53
N HIS A 106 -6.75 -9.26 -5.19
CA HIS A 106 -8.07 -9.54 -5.75
C HIS A 106 -9.12 -10.02 -4.71
N LEU A 107 -8.70 -10.34 -3.48
CA LEU A 107 -9.63 -10.50 -2.34
C LEU A 107 -10.04 -9.13 -1.76
N ILE A 108 -9.26 -8.09 -1.98
CA ILE A 108 -9.53 -6.72 -1.51
C ILE A 108 -10.37 -5.98 -2.54
N GLY A 109 -9.98 -6.03 -3.81
CA GLY A 109 -10.60 -5.29 -4.90
C GLY A 109 -9.98 -5.57 -6.26
N VAL A 110 -10.13 -4.64 -7.20
CA VAL A 110 -9.52 -4.71 -8.53
C VAL A 110 -8.30 -3.79 -8.54
N PRO A 111 -7.07 -4.31 -8.68
CA PRO A 111 -5.87 -3.47 -8.73
C PRO A 111 -5.85 -2.57 -9.97
N ASN A 112 -5.40 -1.33 -9.78
CA ASN A 112 -5.13 -0.41 -10.86
C ASN A 112 -3.96 -0.92 -11.72
N HIS A 113 -3.99 -0.61 -13.01
CA HIS A 113 -2.88 -0.87 -13.91
C HIS A 113 -1.74 0.11 -13.65
N ASP A 114 -0.51 -0.38 -13.50
CA ASP A 114 0.67 0.49 -13.40
C ASP A 114 1.12 0.94 -14.79
N SER A 115 0.83 2.20 -15.14
CA SER A 115 1.16 2.77 -16.45
C SER A 115 2.67 2.87 -16.69
N MET A 116 3.48 3.03 -15.65
CA MET A 116 4.93 3.10 -15.75
C MET A 116 5.55 1.73 -16.05
N ALA A 117 5.08 0.69 -15.38
CA ALA A 117 5.55 -0.69 -15.62
C ALA A 117 4.85 -1.34 -16.81
N GLY A 118 3.72 -0.78 -17.29
CA GLY A 118 2.87 -1.39 -18.32
C GLY A 118 2.23 -2.71 -17.89
N LYS A 119 2.03 -2.89 -16.58
CA LYS A 119 1.57 -4.14 -15.97
C LYS A 119 0.59 -3.86 -14.83
N TYR A 120 -0.06 -4.93 -14.34
CA TYR A 120 -0.95 -4.84 -13.18
C TYR A 120 -0.22 -4.78 -11.83
N TYR A 121 1.12 -4.81 -11.82
CA TYR A 121 1.98 -4.57 -10.66
C TYR A 121 3.29 -3.93 -11.08
N ALA A 122 3.87 -3.11 -10.21
CA ALA A 122 5.21 -2.57 -10.37
C ALA A 122 6.23 -3.45 -9.66
N ARG A 123 7.44 -3.59 -10.24
CA ARG A 123 8.56 -4.29 -9.62
C ARG A 123 9.68 -3.30 -9.37
N PHE A 124 10.06 -3.13 -8.12
CA PHE A 124 11.12 -2.23 -7.71
C PHE A 124 12.37 -3.01 -7.32
N HIS A 125 13.51 -2.49 -7.70
CA HIS A 125 14.82 -2.95 -7.28
C HIS A 125 15.60 -1.79 -6.70
N VAL A 126 16.37 -2.03 -5.66
CA VAL A 126 17.35 -1.05 -5.19
C VAL A 126 18.41 -0.91 -6.27
N LYS A 127 18.61 0.32 -6.76
CA LYS A 127 19.66 0.70 -7.70
C LYS A 127 20.54 1.74 -7.01
N HIS A 128 21.85 1.57 -7.13
CA HIS A 128 22.82 2.54 -6.62
C HIS A 128 23.06 3.71 -7.61
N GLU A 129 22.05 4.01 -8.43
CA GLU A 129 22.05 5.08 -9.41
C GLU A 129 20.97 6.09 -9.08
N ASP A 130 21.31 7.36 -9.12
CA ASP A 130 20.40 8.46 -8.81
C ASP A 130 19.90 9.15 -10.10
N ALA A 131 19.33 8.37 -11.01
CA ALA A 131 18.81 8.82 -12.30
C ALA A 131 17.27 9.00 -12.31
N SER A 132 16.66 9.19 -11.15
CA SER A 132 15.20 9.32 -11.04
C SER A 132 14.72 10.76 -11.27
N ASP A 133 13.58 10.92 -11.96
CA ASP A 133 12.83 12.17 -12.08
C ASP A 133 11.96 12.49 -10.85
N SER A 134 12.02 11.64 -9.82
CA SER A 134 11.36 11.83 -8.54
C SER A 134 12.35 11.63 -7.40
N TYR A 135 12.45 12.62 -6.50
CA TYR A 135 13.34 12.53 -5.36
C TYR A 135 12.93 11.37 -4.40
N LEU A 136 11.66 10.96 -4.40
CA LEU A 136 11.19 9.81 -3.63
C LEU A 136 11.83 8.47 -4.05
N ARG A 137 12.40 8.41 -5.25
CA ARG A 137 13.08 7.22 -5.79
C ARG A 137 14.59 7.35 -5.83
N LYS A 138 15.13 8.40 -5.21
CA LYS A 138 16.58 8.59 -5.12
C LYS A 138 17.21 7.58 -4.18
N ALA A 139 18.32 7.01 -4.59
CA ALA A 139 19.14 6.14 -3.74
C ALA A 139 19.61 6.91 -2.49
N TYR A 140 19.75 6.20 -1.38
CA TYR A 140 20.29 6.72 -0.10
C TYR A 140 19.47 7.85 0.55
N ARG A 141 18.23 8.05 0.12
CA ARG A 141 17.30 8.99 0.74
C ARG A 141 16.13 8.24 1.38
N ASN A 142 15.79 8.59 2.62
CA ASN A 142 14.57 8.15 3.23
C ASN A 142 13.36 8.75 2.50
N MET A 143 12.38 7.91 2.20
CA MET A 143 11.12 8.36 1.61
C MET A 143 10.29 9.12 2.64
N ASP A 144 9.69 10.23 2.21
CA ASP A 144 8.83 11.02 3.07
C ASP A 144 7.44 10.36 3.22
N LEU A 145 6.76 10.62 4.34
CA LEU A 145 5.41 10.10 4.57
C LEU A 145 4.45 10.67 3.52
N HIS A 146 3.74 9.80 2.83
CA HIS A 146 2.82 10.16 1.75
C HIS A 146 1.71 9.13 1.58
N THR A 147 0.72 9.48 0.80
CA THR A 147 -0.28 8.54 0.27
C THR A 147 -0.08 8.36 -1.22
N ASP A 148 -0.32 7.14 -1.72
CA ASP A 148 -0.26 6.86 -3.16
C ASP A 148 -1.54 7.33 -3.88
N GLY A 149 -1.41 7.58 -5.19
CA GLY A 149 -2.55 7.88 -6.05
C GLY A 149 -3.06 9.32 -5.97
N THR A 150 -2.26 10.27 -5.47
CA THR A 150 -2.66 11.69 -5.33
C THR A 150 -2.83 12.41 -6.67
N TYR A 151 -2.18 11.97 -7.71
CA TYR A 151 -2.15 12.61 -9.03
C TYR A 151 -2.88 11.81 -10.12
N VAL A 152 -3.71 10.85 -9.75
CA VAL A 152 -4.51 10.05 -10.68
C VAL A 152 -6.00 10.26 -10.45
N LYS A 153 -6.81 10.04 -11.49
CA LYS A 153 -8.27 10.17 -11.41
C LYS A 153 -8.92 9.06 -10.57
N GLU A 154 -8.35 7.86 -10.65
CA GLU A 154 -8.77 6.69 -9.87
C GLU A 154 -8.09 6.74 -8.51
N VAL A 155 -8.86 7.05 -7.48
CA VAL A 155 -8.36 7.09 -6.10
C VAL A 155 -7.86 5.72 -5.67
N THR A 156 -6.67 5.69 -5.06
CA THR A 156 -6.10 4.47 -4.48
C THR A 156 -6.65 4.28 -3.06
N ASP A 157 -7.51 3.28 -2.88
CA ASP A 157 -8.05 2.95 -1.55
C ASP A 157 -7.05 2.17 -0.70
N TRP A 158 -6.31 1.25 -1.33
CA TRP A 158 -5.40 0.32 -0.65
C TRP A 158 -4.12 0.11 -1.44
N LEU A 159 -2.99 0.04 -0.73
CA LEU A 159 -1.70 -0.31 -1.30
C LEU A 159 -1.31 -1.73 -0.85
N VAL A 160 -0.95 -2.59 -1.79
CA VAL A 160 -0.41 -3.92 -1.53
C VAL A 160 1.05 -3.95 -1.95
N MET A 161 1.95 -4.12 -1.00
CA MET A 161 3.38 -4.29 -1.25
C MET A 161 3.81 -5.72 -0.93
N THR A 162 4.75 -6.25 -1.70
CA THR A 162 5.29 -7.60 -1.49
C THR A 162 6.81 -7.55 -1.50
N LYS A 163 7.41 -7.91 -0.39
CA LYS A 163 8.85 -8.11 -0.30
C LYS A 163 9.18 -9.47 -0.95
N LEU A 164 9.98 -9.45 -2.01
CA LEU A 164 10.41 -10.66 -2.71
C LEU A 164 11.76 -11.14 -2.20
N GLU A 165 12.69 -10.23 -1.96
CA GLU A 165 14.05 -10.54 -1.54
C GLU A 165 14.62 -9.39 -0.70
N GLU A 166 15.43 -9.75 0.28
CA GLU A 166 16.21 -8.80 1.09
C GLU A 166 17.55 -9.45 1.47
N GLN A 167 18.64 -8.82 1.05
CA GLN A 167 19.99 -9.28 1.37
C GLN A 167 20.88 -8.09 1.75
N ASN A 168 21.52 -8.18 2.93
CA ASN A 168 22.50 -7.20 3.41
C ASN A 168 22.00 -5.74 3.40
N VAL A 169 20.74 -5.53 3.74
CA VAL A 169 20.10 -4.21 3.73
C VAL A 169 20.17 -3.59 5.12
N GLN A 170 20.58 -2.33 5.20
CA GLN A 170 20.36 -1.45 6.33
C GLN A 170 19.33 -0.41 5.92
N GLY A 171 18.26 -0.22 6.71
CA GLY A 171 17.14 0.62 6.34
C GLY A 171 16.14 -0.12 5.42
N GLY A 172 15.24 0.61 4.80
CA GLY A 172 14.19 0.07 3.95
C GLY A 172 12.98 -0.46 4.73
N GLU A 173 12.89 -0.10 6.00
CA GLU A 173 11.70 -0.33 6.83
C GLU A 173 10.51 0.46 6.25
N THR A 174 9.32 -0.12 6.35
CA THR A 174 8.08 0.59 6.03
C THR A 174 7.61 1.36 7.25
N ALA A 175 7.65 2.68 7.18
CA ALA A 175 7.07 3.56 8.19
C ALA A 175 5.60 3.83 7.88
N MET A 176 4.72 3.66 8.87
CA MET A 176 3.29 3.93 8.74
C MET A 176 2.81 4.85 9.85
N LEU A 177 2.07 5.88 9.47
CA LEU A 177 1.41 6.81 10.38
C LEU A 177 -0.10 6.67 10.22
N HIS A 178 -0.80 6.32 11.29
CA HIS A 178 -2.25 6.35 11.31
C HIS A 178 -2.74 7.75 11.73
N LEU A 179 -3.73 8.30 11.03
CA LEU A 179 -4.21 9.66 11.30
C LEU A 179 -4.72 9.85 12.75
N ASP A 180 -5.34 8.82 13.34
CA ASP A 180 -5.84 8.90 14.72
C ASP A 180 -4.72 8.88 15.77
N ASP A 181 -3.50 8.50 15.39
CA ASP A 181 -2.31 8.52 16.25
C ASP A 181 -1.42 9.73 15.98
N TRP A 182 -1.79 10.55 15.00
CA TRP A 182 -1.01 11.71 14.59
C TRP A 182 -1.40 12.96 15.34
N GLU A 183 -0.50 13.46 16.18
CA GLU A 183 -0.74 14.61 17.05
C GLU A 183 -1.12 15.90 16.31
N HIS A 184 -0.69 16.08 15.06
CA HIS A 184 -1.00 17.26 14.24
C HIS A 184 -2.28 17.09 13.39
N CYS A 185 -2.93 15.92 13.44
CA CYS A 185 -4.05 15.61 12.56
C CYS A 185 -5.22 16.58 12.75
N ASP A 186 -5.58 16.84 13.99
CA ASP A 186 -6.72 17.70 14.32
C ASP A 186 -6.54 19.13 13.85
N ASP A 187 -5.38 19.73 14.10
CA ASP A 187 -5.09 21.11 13.71
C ASP A 187 -5.01 21.27 12.19
N LEU A 188 -4.30 20.35 11.51
CA LEU A 188 -4.10 20.44 10.07
C LEU A 188 -5.36 20.09 9.27
N SER A 189 -6.12 19.09 9.72
CA SER A 189 -7.34 18.68 9.00
C SER A 189 -8.48 19.70 9.13
N LYS A 190 -8.51 20.48 10.23
CA LYS A 190 -9.50 21.54 10.46
C LYS A 190 -9.11 22.88 9.82
N ASP A 191 -7.87 23.01 9.34
CA ASP A 191 -7.44 24.22 8.62
C ASP A 191 -8.23 24.34 7.31
N PRO A 192 -8.98 25.45 7.09
CA PRO A 192 -9.77 25.63 5.87
C PRO A 192 -8.93 25.58 4.57
N VAL A 193 -7.64 25.94 4.64
CA VAL A 193 -6.74 25.90 3.49
C VAL A 193 -6.50 24.45 3.04
N GLY A 194 -6.33 23.52 4.00
CA GLY A 194 -6.13 22.10 3.70
C GLY A 194 -7.34 21.40 3.07
N GLN A 195 -8.52 22.05 3.15
CA GLN A 195 -9.78 21.58 2.57
C GLN A 195 -10.10 22.24 1.21
N GLN A 196 -9.26 23.16 0.74
CA GLN A 196 -9.36 23.71 -0.62
C GLN A 196 -8.73 22.75 -1.64
N ASP A 197 -9.17 22.87 -2.89
CA ASP A 197 -8.57 22.10 -3.97
C ASP A 197 -7.18 22.62 -4.34
N PHE A 198 -6.21 21.71 -4.28
CA PHE A 198 -4.87 21.87 -4.81
C PHE A 198 -4.80 21.22 -6.19
N VAL A 199 -3.88 21.70 -7.03
CA VAL A 199 -3.55 21.05 -8.31
C VAL A 199 -2.45 20.02 -8.07
N TRP A 200 -2.65 18.80 -8.56
CA TRP A 200 -1.70 17.70 -8.39
C TRP A 200 -1.15 17.29 -9.76
N GLY A 201 0.17 17.45 -9.92
CA GLY A 201 0.90 16.98 -11.08
C GLY A 201 1.46 15.58 -10.88
N SER A 202 2.13 15.06 -11.90
CA SER A 202 2.81 13.76 -11.85
C SER A 202 4.21 13.86 -12.45
N PRO A 203 5.16 12.98 -12.07
CA PRO A 203 6.44 12.90 -12.75
C PRO A 203 6.24 12.39 -14.18
N LYS A 204 7.10 12.84 -15.10
CA LYS A 204 7.03 12.47 -16.53
C LYS A 204 7.08 10.94 -16.75
N SER A 205 7.83 10.23 -15.91
CA SER A 205 7.96 8.78 -15.97
C SER A 205 6.65 8.01 -15.74
N LYS A 206 5.62 8.66 -15.19
CA LYS A 206 4.30 8.05 -15.03
C LYS A 206 3.44 8.09 -16.29
N ASN A 207 3.88 8.79 -17.35
CA ASN A 207 3.14 8.92 -18.61
C ASN A 207 1.69 9.42 -18.42
N ILE A 208 1.50 10.34 -17.47
CA ILE A 208 0.22 10.98 -17.17
C ILE A 208 0.29 12.39 -17.73
N ASP A 209 -0.60 12.73 -18.64
CA ASP A 209 -0.66 14.00 -19.38
C ASP A 209 -1.71 14.98 -18.85
N TYR A 210 -2.33 14.66 -17.73
CA TYR A 210 -3.33 15.48 -17.06
C TYR A 210 -2.92 15.81 -15.62
N LYS A 211 -3.58 16.80 -15.05
CA LYS A 211 -3.56 17.12 -13.63
C LYS A 211 -4.92 16.84 -13.02
N VAL A 212 -4.94 16.58 -11.72
CA VAL A 212 -6.18 16.43 -10.96
C VAL A 212 -6.28 17.52 -9.91
N GLU A 213 -7.49 17.83 -9.47
CA GLU A 213 -7.72 18.79 -8.40
C GLU A 213 -8.49 18.12 -7.27
N HIS A 214 -7.98 18.21 -6.06
CA HIS A 214 -8.64 17.76 -4.84
C HIS A 214 -7.96 18.36 -3.61
N PRO A 215 -8.63 18.38 -2.44
CA PRO A 215 -8.06 18.86 -1.20
C PRO A 215 -7.02 17.88 -0.64
N VAL A 216 -6.15 18.40 0.23
CA VAL A 216 -5.27 17.57 1.06
C VAL A 216 -6.08 16.79 2.08
N PHE A 217 -7.02 17.45 2.76
CA PHE A 217 -7.89 16.83 3.74
C PHE A 217 -9.34 16.80 3.26
N SER A 218 -9.95 15.65 3.42
CA SER A 218 -11.39 15.43 3.28
C SER A 218 -11.90 14.64 4.49
N PHE A 219 -13.21 14.41 4.58
CA PHE A 219 -13.80 13.70 5.71
C PHE A 219 -14.65 12.53 5.22
N ASP A 220 -14.68 11.48 5.99
CA ASP A 220 -15.60 10.37 5.74
C ASP A 220 -17.03 10.71 6.22
N LYS A 221 -17.95 9.74 6.08
CA LYS A 221 -19.35 9.93 6.46
C LYS A 221 -19.56 10.13 7.97
N GLU A 222 -18.62 9.67 8.76
CA GLU A 222 -18.57 9.82 10.21
C GLU A 222 -17.84 11.09 10.66
N GLY A 223 -17.41 11.94 9.71
CA GLY A 223 -16.70 13.19 9.99
C GLY A 223 -15.23 13.00 10.39
N ARG A 224 -14.65 11.82 10.12
CA ARG A 224 -13.24 11.54 10.44
C ARG A 224 -12.33 11.95 9.28
N PRO A 225 -11.15 12.54 9.57
CA PRO A 225 -10.26 13.04 8.54
C PRO A 225 -9.69 11.91 7.66
N LYS A 226 -9.54 12.23 6.39
CA LYS A 226 -8.82 11.48 5.37
C LYS A 226 -7.78 12.40 4.76
N ILE A 227 -6.60 11.89 4.44
CA ILE A 227 -5.52 12.66 3.81
C ILE A 227 -5.21 12.08 2.43
N SER A 228 -4.92 12.97 1.47
CA SER A 228 -4.34 12.64 0.18
C SER A 228 -3.19 13.61 -0.06
N TYR A 229 -1.94 13.14 0.12
CA TYR A 229 -0.78 14.01 0.12
C TYR A 229 0.50 13.29 -0.30
N ILE A 230 1.27 13.97 -1.12
CA ILE A 230 2.66 13.68 -1.45
C ILE A 230 3.34 15.03 -1.72
N ASP A 231 4.43 15.34 -1.07
CA ASP A 231 5.00 16.68 -1.03
C ASP A 231 5.60 17.17 -2.36
N GLN A 232 6.00 16.26 -3.24
CA GLN A 232 6.63 16.61 -4.52
C GLN A 232 5.64 17.16 -5.57
N PHE A 233 4.36 16.83 -5.52
CA PHE A 233 3.45 17.02 -6.65
C PHE A 233 2.33 18.04 -6.49
N PRO A 234 2.02 18.59 -5.32
CA PRO A 234 1.04 19.66 -5.22
C PRO A 234 1.60 20.97 -5.78
N GLU A 235 0.77 21.65 -6.56
CA GLU A 235 1.05 22.99 -7.07
C GLU A 235 0.17 23.99 -6.32
N PRO A 236 0.72 24.79 -5.38
CA PRO A 236 -0.06 25.80 -4.67
C PRO A 236 -0.46 26.92 -5.61
N LYS A 237 -1.71 27.40 -5.50
CA LYS A 237 -2.27 28.50 -6.30
C LYS A 237 -2.00 29.87 -5.70
N ASN A 238 -1.61 29.93 -4.43
CA ASN A 238 -1.34 31.17 -3.69
C ASN A 238 -0.40 30.94 -2.50
N MET A 239 -0.04 32.01 -1.79
CA MET A 239 0.88 31.96 -0.65
C MET A 239 0.32 31.18 0.54
N GLU A 240 -1.00 31.25 0.77
CA GLU A 240 -1.65 30.54 1.89
C GLU A 240 -1.52 29.02 1.70
N GLN A 241 -1.82 28.54 0.48
CA GLN A 241 -1.63 27.13 0.12
C GLN A 241 -0.15 26.72 0.22
N GLY A 242 0.78 27.54 -0.24
CA GLY A 242 2.20 27.27 -0.11
C GLY A 242 2.65 27.14 1.35
N ASN A 243 2.23 28.05 2.20
CA ASN A 243 2.53 28.01 3.64
C ASN A 243 1.90 26.80 4.34
N PHE A 244 0.67 26.45 3.97
CA PHE A 244 0.01 25.26 4.49
C PHE A 244 0.76 23.97 4.13
N LEU A 245 1.18 23.81 2.87
CA LEU A 245 1.95 22.65 2.44
C LEU A 245 3.30 22.55 3.16
N GLN A 246 3.99 23.68 3.39
CA GLN A 246 5.22 23.68 4.17
C GLN A 246 4.97 23.22 5.61
N LYS A 247 3.97 23.79 6.30
CA LYS A 247 3.60 23.39 7.66
C LYS A 247 3.25 21.90 7.74
N LEU A 248 2.52 21.37 6.75
CA LEU A 248 2.17 19.96 6.66
C LEU A 248 3.40 19.07 6.47
N SER A 249 4.30 19.45 5.55
CA SER A 249 5.54 18.72 5.29
C SER A 249 6.42 18.64 6.53
N ASP A 250 6.61 19.77 7.22
CA ASP A 250 7.39 19.85 8.46
C ASP A 250 6.81 18.95 9.57
N ALA A 251 5.49 18.94 9.73
CA ALA A 251 4.80 18.10 10.72
C ALA A 251 4.91 16.60 10.40
N LEU A 252 4.86 16.23 9.12
CA LEU A 252 5.06 14.84 8.69
C LEU A 252 6.51 14.38 8.86
N GLU A 253 7.49 15.26 8.60
CA GLU A 253 8.91 14.95 8.82
C GLU A 253 9.22 14.75 10.30
N GLU A 254 8.70 15.62 11.17
CA GLU A 254 8.81 15.46 12.63
C GLU A 254 8.25 14.11 13.08
N SER A 255 7.07 13.74 12.57
CA SER A 255 6.39 12.49 12.92
C SER A 255 7.13 11.26 12.37
N LYS A 256 7.68 11.33 11.16
CA LYS A 256 8.48 10.25 10.54
C LYS A 256 9.63 9.82 11.44
N ASN A 257 10.30 10.77 12.09
CA ASN A 257 11.42 10.50 12.97
C ASN A 257 11.02 9.79 14.28
N LYS A 258 9.73 9.83 14.65
CA LYS A 258 9.17 9.16 15.84
C LYS A 258 8.62 7.75 15.53
N ILE A 259 8.41 7.43 14.25
CA ILE A 259 7.75 6.20 13.83
C ILE A 259 8.77 5.27 13.18
N ILE A 260 9.06 4.15 13.84
CA ILE A 260 9.81 3.05 13.22
C ILE A 260 8.93 1.81 13.30
N THR A 261 8.40 1.39 12.17
CA THR A 261 7.76 0.08 12.04
C THR A 261 8.79 -0.86 11.42
N LYS A 262 9.28 -1.83 12.20
CA LYS A 262 10.25 -2.82 11.74
C LYS A 262 9.56 -4.00 11.08
#